data_9565bd3e524a3a6251f7bff0f4e778ea
#
_entry.id   9565bd3e524a3a6251f7bff0f4e778ea
#
_cell.length_a   1.000
_cell.length_b   1.000
_cell.length_c   1.000
_cell.angle_alpha   90.00
_cell.angle_beta   90.00
_cell.angle_gamma   90.00
#
_symmetry.space_group_name_H-M   'P 1'
#
loop_
_entity.id
_entity.type
_entity.pdbx_description
1 polymer ?
#
loop_
_entity_poly.entity_id
_entity_poly.type
_entity_poly.pdbx_seq_one_letter_code
_entity_poly.pdbx_strand_id
1 'polypeptide(L)'
;MVGMAPTSFTLHFADLEDPRVERTRAHDLHEIIMMAVLAVIANADGWDDIAQFVRTHERLLRNLLSLPHGVPSADTFRRVFAALDPEAFNRCFVAWTQSLVGSTEGKMVAIDG
;
A
#
# COMPACT_ATOMS: atom_id res chain seq x y z
N MET A 1 13.47 -8.85 -5.74
CA MET A 1 14.18 -8.06 -4.75
C MET A 1 13.24 -7.43 -3.75
N VAL A 2 13.29 -7.92 -2.57
CA VAL A 2 12.30 -7.62 -1.56
C VAL A 2 12.30 -6.14 -1.14
N GLY A 3 13.47 -5.58 -0.95
CA GLY A 3 13.55 -4.26 -0.37
C GLY A 3 13.28 -3.11 -1.30
N MET A 4 13.25 -3.35 -2.58
CA MET A 4 13.13 -2.25 -3.55
C MET A 4 11.76 -1.60 -3.56
N ALA A 5 10.72 -2.42 -3.73
CA ALA A 5 9.37 -1.89 -3.82
C ALA A 5 8.94 -1.17 -2.55
N PRO A 6 9.15 -1.73 -1.34
CA PRO A 6 8.80 -1.00 -0.11
C PRO A 6 9.54 0.32 0.02
N THR A 7 10.83 0.36 -0.36
CA THR A 7 11.61 1.58 -0.24
C THR A 7 11.07 2.67 -1.17
N SER A 8 10.81 2.31 -2.42
CA SER A 8 10.28 3.27 -3.39
C SER A 8 8.91 3.77 -2.95
N PHE A 9 8.06 2.86 -2.51
CA PHE A 9 6.73 3.20 -2.04
C PHE A 9 6.81 4.16 -0.86
N THR A 10 7.66 3.86 0.10
CA THR A 10 7.79 4.68 1.30
C THR A 10 8.23 6.09 0.96
N LEU A 11 9.15 6.23 0.02
CA LEU A 11 9.62 7.56 -0.38
C LEU A 11 8.49 8.40 -0.95
N HIS A 12 7.65 7.81 -1.79
CA HIS A 12 6.57 8.56 -2.41
C HIS A 12 5.44 8.89 -1.46
N PHE A 13 5.30 8.12 -0.39
CA PHE A 13 4.25 8.37 0.60
C PHE A 13 4.78 9.02 1.87
N ALA A 14 6.04 9.44 1.86
CA ALA A 14 6.66 10.01 3.07
C ALA A 14 5.95 11.26 3.57
N ASP A 15 5.41 12.07 2.65
CA ASP A 15 4.75 13.32 3.02
C ASP A 15 3.29 13.14 3.40
N LEU A 16 2.76 11.94 3.24
CA LEU A 16 1.37 11.70 3.59
C LEU A 16 1.24 11.63 5.10
N GLU A 17 0.45 12.53 5.65
CA GLU A 17 0.29 12.63 7.09
C GLU A 17 -0.61 11.51 7.62
N ASP A 18 -0.18 10.90 8.73
CA ASP A 18 -0.97 9.87 9.39
C ASP A 18 -2.00 10.54 10.28
N PRO A 19 -3.29 10.41 9.98
CA PRO A 19 -4.34 11.11 10.73
C PRO A 19 -4.64 10.50 12.09
N ARG A 20 -4.05 9.33 12.40
CA ARG A 20 -4.36 8.62 13.63
C ARG A 20 -3.57 9.17 14.80
N VAL A 21 -4.15 9.07 16.01
CA VAL A 21 -3.38 9.36 17.21
C VAL A 21 -2.44 8.18 17.49
N GLU A 22 -1.36 8.47 18.19
CA GLU A 22 -0.28 7.49 18.33
C GLU A 22 -0.74 6.17 18.94
N ARG A 23 -1.58 6.24 19.97
CA ARG A 23 -1.99 5.02 20.66
C ARG A 23 -2.87 4.09 19.83
N THR A 24 -3.37 4.58 18.68
CA THR A 24 -4.19 3.74 17.82
C THR A 24 -3.44 3.28 16.57
N ARG A 25 -2.12 3.49 16.54
CA ARG A 25 -1.30 3.13 15.39
C ARG A 25 -0.64 1.78 15.57
N ALA A 26 -1.46 0.74 15.79
CA ALA A 26 -0.94 -0.61 15.92
C ALA A 26 -0.26 -1.06 14.63
N HIS A 27 -0.75 -0.57 13.48
CA HIS A 27 -0.19 -0.92 12.18
C HIS A 27 0.38 0.34 11.54
N ASP A 28 1.55 0.20 10.91
CA ASP A 28 2.18 1.31 10.23
C ASP A 28 1.34 1.79 9.05
N LEU A 29 1.23 3.11 8.89
CA LEU A 29 0.40 3.67 7.83
C LEU A 29 0.85 3.23 6.44
N HIS A 30 2.16 3.27 6.18
CA HIS A 30 2.66 2.90 4.86
C HIS A 30 2.40 1.44 4.56
N GLU A 31 2.49 0.58 5.58
CA GLU A 31 2.18 -0.83 5.40
C GLU A 31 0.71 -1.05 5.12
N ILE A 32 -0.16 -0.30 5.81
CA ILE A 32 -1.60 -0.38 5.54
C ILE A 32 -1.90 -0.01 4.10
N ILE A 33 -1.32 1.09 3.64
CA ILE A 33 -1.57 1.57 2.29
C ILE A 33 -1.04 0.57 1.26
N MET A 34 0.18 0.07 1.47
CA MET A 34 0.75 -0.88 0.54
C MET A 34 -0.08 -2.15 0.45
N MET A 35 -0.54 -2.67 1.60
CA MET A 35 -1.36 -3.86 1.58
C MET A 35 -2.67 -3.64 0.82
N ALA A 36 -3.30 -2.48 1.03
CA ALA A 36 -4.54 -2.18 0.33
C ALA A 36 -4.32 -2.05 -1.17
N VAL A 37 -3.23 -1.38 -1.57
CA VAL A 37 -2.92 -1.21 -2.98
C VAL A 37 -2.68 -2.57 -3.64
N LEU A 38 -1.90 -3.43 -2.98
CA LEU A 38 -1.64 -4.75 -3.52
C LEU A 38 -2.94 -5.56 -3.66
N ALA A 39 -3.82 -5.46 -2.67
CA ALA A 39 -5.09 -6.17 -2.72
C ALA A 39 -5.95 -5.70 -3.89
N VAL A 40 -6.01 -4.38 -4.10
CA VAL A 40 -6.80 -3.83 -5.20
C VAL A 40 -6.21 -4.25 -6.54
N ILE A 41 -4.89 -4.24 -6.66
CA ILE A 41 -4.24 -4.72 -7.88
C ILE A 41 -4.60 -6.19 -8.13
N ALA A 42 -4.73 -6.97 -7.05
CA ALA A 42 -5.14 -8.37 -7.16
C ALA A 42 -6.65 -8.53 -7.27
N ASN A 43 -7.34 -7.43 -7.54
CA ASN A 43 -8.76 -7.43 -7.86
C ASN A 43 -9.71 -7.51 -6.66
N ALA A 44 -9.25 -7.09 -5.49
CA ALA A 44 -10.12 -7.00 -4.33
C ALA A 44 -11.19 -5.93 -4.55
N ASP A 45 -12.40 -6.21 -4.09
CA ASP A 45 -13.54 -5.34 -4.32
C ASP A 45 -14.19 -5.00 -2.97
N GLY A 46 -13.63 -4.02 -2.28
CA GLY A 46 -14.16 -3.60 -0.99
C GLY A 46 -13.27 -4.00 0.17
N TRP A 47 -13.62 -3.47 1.34
CA TRP A 47 -12.76 -3.62 2.52
C TRP A 47 -12.66 -5.06 3.00
N ASP A 48 -13.75 -5.82 2.91
CA ASP A 48 -13.73 -7.22 3.33
C ASP A 48 -12.81 -8.05 2.44
N ASP A 49 -12.85 -7.79 1.13
CA ASP A 49 -11.97 -8.50 0.21
C ASP A 49 -10.52 -8.14 0.47
N ILE A 50 -10.25 -6.87 0.76
CA ILE A 50 -8.88 -6.44 1.07
C ILE A 50 -8.39 -7.15 2.32
N ALA A 51 -9.21 -7.18 3.37
CA ALA A 51 -8.82 -7.84 4.60
C ALA A 51 -8.59 -9.33 4.38
N GLN A 52 -9.44 -9.97 3.58
CA GLN A 52 -9.27 -11.38 3.30
C GLN A 52 -8.01 -11.66 2.48
N PHE A 53 -7.73 -10.79 1.51
CA PHE A 53 -6.52 -10.92 0.71
C PHE A 53 -5.29 -10.89 1.59
N VAL A 54 -5.20 -9.91 2.51
CA VAL A 54 -4.01 -9.79 3.32
C VAL A 54 -3.89 -10.92 4.33
N ARG A 55 -5.02 -11.43 4.85
CA ARG A 55 -4.97 -12.60 5.73
C ARG A 55 -4.46 -13.83 4.99
N THR A 56 -4.97 -14.02 3.78
CA THR A 56 -4.59 -15.17 2.97
C THR A 56 -3.12 -15.14 2.60
N HIS A 57 -2.59 -13.95 2.37
CA HIS A 57 -1.21 -13.78 1.91
C HIS A 57 -0.28 -13.23 2.97
N GLU A 58 -0.64 -13.39 4.25
CA GLU A 58 0.16 -12.81 5.31
C GLU A 58 1.60 -13.30 5.30
N ARG A 59 1.79 -14.59 5.05
CA ARG A 59 3.14 -15.14 5.03
C ARG A 59 4.00 -14.47 3.95
N LEU A 60 3.43 -14.29 2.78
CA LEU A 60 4.14 -13.62 1.70
C LEU A 60 4.39 -12.16 2.02
N LEU A 61 3.39 -11.49 2.59
CA LEU A 61 3.53 -10.08 2.93
C LEU A 61 4.61 -9.84 3.98
N ARG A 62 4.84 -10.80 4.86
CA ARG A 62 5.89 -10.66 5.87
C ARG A 62 7.29 -10.63 5.26
N ASN A 63 7.44 -11.04 4.03
CA ASN A 63 8.70 -10.91 3.32
C ASN A 63 8.94 -9.49 2.83
N LEU A 64 7.87 -8.70 2.71
CA LEU A 64 7.95 -7.34 2.21
C LEU A 64 7.77 -6.29 3.31
N LEU A 65 7.01 -6.64 4.34
CA LEU A 65 6.61 -5.71 5.39
C LEU A 65 6.93 -6.31 6.75
N SER A 66 7.08 -5.45 7.75
CA SER A 66 7.43 -5.91 9.09
C SER A 66 6.26 -6.57 9.81
N LEU A 67 5.07 -6.02 9.67
CA LEU A 67 3.83 -6.52 10.25
C LEU A 67 3.98 -6.96 11.71
N PRO A 68 4.45 -6.08 12.59
CA PRO A 68 4.72 -6.47 13.98
C PRO A 68 3.46 -6.90 14.73
N HIS A 69 2.29 -6.46 14.30
CA HIS A 69 1.02 -6.80 14.94
C HIS A 69 0.11 -7.58 14.00
N GLY A 70 0.68 -8.24 12.99
CA GLY A 70 -0.11 -8.99 12.03
C GLY A 70 -0.70 -8.10 10.97
N VAL A 71 -1.82 -8.52 10.39
CA VAL A 71 -2.48 -7.76 9.34
C VAL A 71 -3.71 -7.07 9.88
N PRO A 72 -4.08 -5.91 9.31
CA PRO A 72 -5.23 -5.15 9.78
C PRO A 72 -6.55 -5.84 9.44
N SER A 73 -7.59 -5.50 10.19
CA SER A 73 -8.94 -5.93 9.88
C SER A 73 -9.57 -5.04 8.81
N ALA A 74 -10.70 -5.49 8.27
CA ALA A 74 -11.44 -4.68 7.31
C ALA A 74 -11.80 -3.31 7.91
N ASP A 75 -12.19 -3.30 9.17
CA ASP A 75 -12.57 -2.05 9.83
C ASP A 75 -11.40 -1.09 9.94
N THR A 76 -10.21 -1.62 10.21
CA THR A 76 -9.01 -0.79 10.29
C THR A 76 -8.71 -0.15 8.93
N PHE A 77 -8.75 -0.93 7.85
CA PHE A 77 -8.55 -0.38 6.52
C PHE A 77 -9.55 0.72 6.23
N ARG A 78 -10.83 0.44 6.50
CA ARG A 78 -11.89 1.40 6.21
C ARG A 78 -11.69 2.70 6.97
N ARG A 79 -11.39 2.62 8.25
CA ARG A 79 -11.21 3.80 9.09
C ARG A 79 -10.02 4.64 8.66
N VAL A 80 -8.90 3.97 8.36
CA VAL A 80 -7.69 4.68 7.99
C VAL A 80 -7.90 5.43 6.69
N PHE A 81 -8.45 4.76 5.69
CA PHE A 81 -8.65 5.42 4.41
C PHE A 81 -9.72 6.50 4.46
N ALA A 82 -10.71 6.36 5.36
CA ALA A 82 -11.71 7.41 5.53
C ALA A 82 -11.10 8.66 6.16
N ALA A 83 -10.05 8.50 6.97
CA ALA A 83 -9.43 9.62 7.68
C ALA A 83 -8.32 10.28 6.88
N LEU A 84 -7.77 9.62 5.87
CA LEU A 84 -6.70 10.19 5.07
C LEU A 84 -7.21 11.36 4.25
N ASP A 85 -6.32 12.33 4.02
CA ASP A 85 -6.61 13.42 3.09
C ASP A 85 -6.60 12.85 1.67
N PRO A 86 -7.75 12.83 0.99
CA PRO A 86 -7.82 12.18 -0.32
C PRO A 86 -6.94 12.84 -1.38
N GLU A 87 -6.77 14.16 -1.31
CA GLU A 87 -5.93 14.83 -2.29
C GLU A 87 -4.46 14.50 -2.07
N ALA A 88 -4.04 14.50 -0.80
CA ALA A 88 -2.65 14.17 -0.48
C ALA A 88 -2.36 12.72 -0.86
N PHE A 89 -3.28 11.81 -0.55
CA PHE A 89 -3.11 10.41 -0.91
C PHE A 89 -3.01 10.26 -2.42
N ASN A 90 -3.88 10.93 -3.15
CA ASN A 90 -3.89 10.81 -4.60
C ASN A 90 -2.59 11.33 -5.22
N ARG A 91 -2.07 12.44 -4.71
CA ARG A 91 -0.79 12.96 -5.21
C ARG A 91 0.33 11.95 -5.01
N CYS A 92 0.39 11.36 -3.83
CA CYS A 92 1.42 10.36 -3.55
C CYS A 92 1.26 9.13 -4.42
N PHE A 93 0.02 8.67 -4.59
CA PHE A 93 -0.25 7.47 -5.38
C PHE A 93 0.12 7.69 -6.84
N VAL A 94 -0.29 8.84 -7.40
CA VAL A 94 0.02 9.15 -8.79
C VAL A 94 1.52 9.26 -8.99
N ALA A 95 2.22 9.94 -8.07
CA ALA A 95 3.66 10.08 -8.20
C ALA A 95 4.34 8.71 -8.16
N TRP A 96 3.88 7.83 -7.29
CA TRP A 96 4.46 6.49 -7.19
C TRP A 96 4.23 5.69 -8.47
N THR A 97 2.99 5.70 -8.98
CA THR A 97 2.70 4.95 -10.21
C THR A 97 3.46 5.49 -11.40
N GLN A 98 3.63 6.80 -11.47
CA GLN A 98 4.41 7.39 -12.56
C GLN A 98 5.87 6.99 -12.46
N SER A 99 6.40 6.87 -11.25
CA SER A 99 7.78 6.44 -11.10
C SER A 99 7.96 5.00 -11.58
N LEU A 100 6.97 4.15 -11.38
CA LEU A 100 7.04 2.78 -11.87
C LEU A 100 7.02 2.74 -13.39
N VAL A 101 6.14 3.51 -14.00
CA VAL A 101 6.05 3.57 -15.44
C VAL A 101 7.36 4.12 -16.03
N GLY A 102 7.88 5.18 -15.44
CA GLY A 102 9.13 5.77 -15.92
C GLY A 102 10.29 4.80 -15.86
N SER A 103 10.38 4.01 -14.77
CA SER A 103 11.51 3.10 -14.61
C SER A 103 11.43 1.90 -15.53
N THR A 104 10.25 1.61 -16.11
CA THR A 104 10.08 0.46 -16.99
C THR A 104 9.77 0.86 -18.43
N GLU A 105 9.93 2.11 -18.74
CA GLU A 105 9.45 2.65 -20.02
C GLU A 105 10.01 1.91 -21.22
N GLY A 106 11.31 1.70 -21.24
CA GLY A 106 11.91 1.00 -22.36
C GLY A 106 11.43 -0.44 -22.48
N LYS A 107 11.25 -1.09 -21.37
CA LYS A 107 10.81 -2.47 -21.37
C LYS A 107 9.36 -2.60 -21.78
N MET A 108 8.56 -1.63 -21.40
CA MET A 108 7.14 -1.63 -21.77
C MET A 108 6.95 -1.59 -23.27
N VAL A 109 7.77 -0.79 -23.94
CA VAL A 109 7.69 -0.71 -25.38
C VAL A 109 7.95 -2.07 -26.02
N ALA A 110 8.96 -2.77 -25.50
CA ALA A 110 9.28 -4.10 -26.02
C ALA A 110 8.14 -5.08 -25.80
N ILE A 111 7.49 -4.98 -24.66
CA ILE A 111 6.39 -5.88 -24.35
C ILE A 111 5.20 -5.64 -25.25
N ASP A 112 4.92 -4.38 -25.49
CA ASP A 112 3.77 -4.01 -26.31
C ASP A 112 3.99 -4.36 -27.78
N GLY A 113 5.24 -4.34 -28.18
CA GLY A 113 5.56 -4.72 -29.54
C GLY A 113 5.28 -6.17 -29.79
#